data_97592f7f58f3c41352deedb45988d35a
#
_entry.id   97592f7f58f3c41352deedb45988d35a
#
_cell.length_a   1.000
_cell.length_b   1.000
_cell.length_c   1.000
_cell.angle_alpha   90.00
_cell.angle_beta   90.00
_cell.angle_gamma   90.00
#
_symmetry.space_group_name_H-M   'P 1'
#
loop_
_entity.id
_entity.type
_entity.pdbx_description
1 polymer ?
#
loop_
_entity_poly.entity_id
_entity_poly.type
_entity_poly.pdbx_seq_one_letter_code
_entity_poly.pdbx_strand_id
1 'polypeptide(L)'
;AKTGGTPYRCVEVRTRVDPGLIISAAAVNAMRRDVLNQLTALRARRADFPINPPKSVPDYRGPKDLPGLTVQVTTREQLTPNLLNSETAMLYVPLHILAADPEMTGLLVKRGRLAVVLPRIVHDGEMPKLKKDLALLQSIGVKNALVGNLGLLAPAREAGMRIL
;
A
#
# COMPACT_ATOMS: atom_id res chain seq x y z
N ALA A 1 -2.55 2.45 37.00
CA ALA A 1 -3.27 1.18 37.21
C ALA A 1 -2.81 0.16 36.17
N LYS A 2 -2.52 -1.08 36.65
CA LYS A 2 -2.14 -2.18 35.73
C LYS A 2 -3.41 -2.64 34.99
N THR A 3 -3.37 -2.61 33.66
CA THR A 3 -4.46 -3.10 32.81
C THR A 3 -4.28 -4.56 32.37
N GLY A 4 -3.28 -5.25 32.94
CA GLY A 4 -2.97 -6.68 32.91
C GLY A 4 -3.39 -7.44 31.66
N GLY A 5 -2.50 -7.64 30.68
CA GLY A 5 -2.76 -8.45 29.50
C GLY A 5 -3.79 -7.90 28.50
N THR A 6 -4.29 -6.67 28.69
CA THR A 6 -5.22 -6.01 27.78
C THR A 6 -4.49 -4.95 26.92
N PRO A 7 -5.00 -4.63 25.73
CA PRO A 7 -4.43 -3.59 24.86
C PRO A 7 -4.70 -2.15 25.37
N TYR A 8 -5.29 -2.01 26.55
CA TYR A 8 -5.68 -0.70 27.08
C TYR A 8 -4.64 -0.13 28.03
N ARG A 9 -4.44 1.18 27.96
CA ARG A 9 -3.63 1.96 28.89
C ARG A 9 -4.54 2.84 29.74
N CYS A 10 -4.38 2.74 31.07
CA CYS A 10 -5.08 3.66 31.98
C CYS A 10 -4.33 5.01 31.98
N VAL A 11 -5.00 6.07 31.55
CA VAL A 11 -4.44 7.43 31.49
C VAL A 11 -4.69 8.19 32.79
N GLU A 12 -5.87 8.02 33.38
CA GLU A 12 -6.27 8.73 34.59
C GLU A 12 -7.14 7.82 35.48
N VAL A 13 -7.04 7.97 36.77
CA VAL A 13 -7.91 7.33 37.78
C VAL A 13 -8.52 8.42 38.65
N ARG A 14 -9.85 8.52 38.63
CA ARG A 14 -10.60 9.36 39.53
C ARG A 14 -11.37 8.46 40.48
N THR A 15 -11.18 8.66 41.79
CA THR A 15 -11.92 7.93 42.84
C THR A 15 -12.91 8.84 43.49
N ARG A 16 -14.16 8.36 43.62
CA ARG A 16 -15.19 9.02 44.37
C ARG A 16 -15.86 7.96 45.25
N VAL A 17 -15.53 7.97 46.53
CA VAL A 17 -16.07 7.03 47.53
C VAL A 17 -16.66 7.84 48.64
N ASP A 18 -17.90 7.51 49.04
CA ASP A 18 -18.58 8.19 50.15
C ASP A 18 -17.90 7.84 51.47
N PRO A 19 -17.89 8.78 52.43
CA PRO A 19 -17.27 8.55 53.74
C PRO A 19 -17.92 7.33 54.46
N GLY A 20 -17.08 6.46 55.02
CA GLY A 20 -17.55 5.29 55.77
C GLY A 20 -17.74 4.02 54.93
N LEU A 21 -17.57 4.05 53.61
CA LEU A 21 -17.61 2.87 52.77
C LEU A 21 -16.22 2.29 52.52
N ILE A 22 -16.12 0.96 52.62
CA ILE A 22 -14.91 0.22 52.30
C ILE A 22 -15.17 -0.70 51.11
N ILE A 23 -14.40 -0.55 50.06
CA ILE A 23 -14.47 -1.44 48.89
C ILE A 23 -13.24 -2.35 48.90
N SER A 24 -13.44 -3.65 48.85
CA SER A 24 -12.34 -4.59 48.81
C SER A 24 -11.55 -4.50 47.48
N ALA A 25 -10.23 -4.66 47.55
CA ALA A 25 -9.37 -4.69 46.35
C ALA A 25 -9.80 -5.79 45.37
N ALA A 26 -10.37 -6.90 45.87
CA ALA A 26 -10.91 -7.97 45.05
C ALA A 26 -12.13 -7.50 44.24
N ALA A 27 -13.05 -6.76 44.83
CA ALA A 27 -14.23 -6.21 44.17
C ALA A 27 -13.84 -5.19 43.08
N VAL A 28 -12.91 -4.27 43.39
CA VAL A 28 -12.37 -3.29 42.40
C VAL A 28 -11.71 -3.99 41.23
N ASN A 29 -10.92 -5.04 41.48
CA ASN A 29 -10.28 -5.82 40.43
C ASN A 29 -11.28 -6.63 39.59
N ALA A 30 -12.35 -7.13 40.19
CA ALA A 30 -13.42 -7.82 39.45
C ALA A 30 -14.17 -6.84 38.53
N MET A 31 -14.60 -5.69 39.03
CA MET A 31 -15.21 -4.63 38.23
C MET A 31 -14.33 -4.17 37.07
N ARG A 32 -13.07 -3.95 37.36
CA ARG A 32 -12.09 -3.57 36.31
C ARG A 32 -12.02 -4.60 35.21
N ARG A 33 -11.89 -5.89 35.54
CA ARG A 33 -11.84 -6.98 34.55
C ARG A 33 -13.12 -7.06 33.73
N ASP A 34 -14.24 -6.94 34.37
CA ASP A 34 -15.53 -6.98 33.69
C ASP A 34 -15.69 -5.83 32.70
N VAL A 35 -15.42 -4.60 33.10
CA VAL A 35 -15.47 -3.43 32.21
C VAL A 35 -14.52 -3.56 31.03
N LEU A 36 -13.29 -4.03 31.27
CA LEU A 36 -12.31 -4.20 30.17
C LEU A 36 -12.73 -5.31 29.20
N ASN A 37 -13.34 -6.38 29.69
CA ASN A 37 -13.89 -7.46 28.86
C ASN A 37 -15.06 -6.96 28.01
N GLN A 38 -16.00 -6.22 28.61
CA GLN A 38 -17.11 -5.61 27.89
C GLN A 38 -16.63 -4.63 26.83
N LEU A 39 -15.66 -3.78 27.16
CA LEU A 39 -15.08 -2.85 26.20
C LEU A 39 -14.39 -3.59 25.03
N THR A 40 -13.68 -4.68 25.33
CA THR A 40 -13.06 -5.52 24.30
C THR A 40 -14.12 -6.14 23.39
N ALA A 41 -15.19 -6.68 23.96
CA ALA A 41 -16.29 -7.27 23.20
C ALA A 41 -17.00 -6.23 22.31
N LEU A 42 -17.25 -5.04 22.83
CA LEU A 42 -17.86 -3.95 22.05
C LEU A 42 -16.97 -3.49 20.90
N ARG A 43 -15.66 -3.39 21.12
CA ARG A 43 -14.69 -2.99 20.07
C ARG A 43 -14.45 -4.09 19.05
N ALA A 44 -14.56 -5.36 19.46
CA ALA A 44 -14.44 -6.50 18.55
C ALA A 44 -15.73 -6.75 17.75
N ARG A 45 -16.85 -6.14 18.14
CA ARG A 45 -18.11 -6.26 17.41
C ARG A 45 -17.94 -5.69 16.01
N ARG A 46 -18.08 -6.55 15.03
CA ARG A 46 -18.08 -6.13 13.63
C ARG A 46 -19.32 -5.26 13.38
N ALA A 47 -19.15 -4.12 12.74
CA ALA A 47 -20.29 -3.37 12.25
C ALA A 47 -21.03 -4.24 11.22
N ASP A 48 -22.34 -4.34 11.36
CA ASP A 48 -23.20 -4.98 10.38
C ASP A 48 -23.23 -4.07 9.14
N PHE A 49 -22.39 -4.39 8.17
CA PHE A 49 -22.45 -3.72 6.87
C PHE A 49 -23.59 -4.34 6.05
N PRO A 50 -24.50 -3.53 5.52
CA PRO A 50 -25.50 -4.05 4.61
C PRO A 50 -24.78 -4.65 3.41
N ILE A 51 -24.99 -5.95 3.19
CA ILE A 51 -24.48 -6.62 1.99
C ILE A 51 -25.39 -6.17 0.85
N ASN A 52 -24.98 -5.16 0.13
CA ASN A 52 -25.62 -4.82 -1.12
C ASN A 52 -25.37 -5.96 -2.11
N PRO A 53 -26.39 -6.51 -2.77
CA PRO A 53 -26.18 -7.47 -3.84
C PRO A 53 -25.25 -6.82 -4.87
N PRO A 54 -24.29 -7.58 -5.44
CA PRO A 54 -23.42 -7.05 -6.46
C PRO A 54 -24.29 -6.48 -7.58
N LYS A 55 -24.05 -5.22 -7.93
CA LYS A 55 -24.63 -4.67 -9.17
C LYS A 55 -24.23 -5.62 -10.28
N SER A 56 -25.17 -5.98 -11.13
CA SER A 56 -24.86 -6.81 -12.30
C SER A 56 -23.61 -6.26 -12.96
N VAL A 57 -22.58 -7.09 -13.08
CA VAL A 57 -21.37 -6.71 -13.80
C VAL A 57 -21.83 -6.41 -15.23
N PRO A 58 -21.64 -5.19 -15.74
CA PRO A 58 -22.00 -4.91 -17.12
C PRO A 58 -21.23 -5.90 -17.99
N ASP A 59 -21.89 -6.46 -19.01
CA ASP A 59 -21.22 -7.28 -20.00
C ASP A 59 -20.02 -6.49 -20.53
N TYR A 60 -18.82 -6.93 -20.13
CA TYR A 60 -17.60 -6.32 -20.62
C TYR A 60 -17.45 -6.67 -22.10
N ARG A 61 -17.96 -5.81 -22.94
CA ARG A 61 -17.65 -5.80 -24.36
C ARG A 61 -16.32 -5.09 -24.55
N GLY A 62 -15.25 -5.72 -24.08
CA GLY A 62 -13.90 -5.23 -24.30
C GLY A 62 -13.61 -5.10 -25.81
N PRO A 63 -12.64 -4.27 -26.19
CA PRO A 63 -12.20 -4.20 -27.57
C PRO A 63 -11.83 -5.62 -28.02
N LYS A 64 -12.22 -5.98 -29.24
CA LYS A 64 -11.88 -7.26 -29.88
C LYS A 64 -10.43 -7.29 -30.36
N ASP A 65 -9.56 -6.49 -29.72
CA ASP A 65 -8.16 -6.44 -30.07
C ASP A 65 -7.47 -7.75 -29.69
N LEU A 66 -6.53 -8.17 -30.51
CA LEU A 66 -5.68 -9.31 -30.21
C LEU A 66 -4.96 -9.08 -28.89
N PRO A 67 -4.87 -10.08 -28.00
CA PRO A 67 -4.20 -9.93 -26.73
C PRO A 67 -2.73 -9.57 -26.96
N GLY A 68 -2.31 -8.43 -26.39
CA GLY A 68 -0.92 -8.01 -26.45
C GLY A 68 -0.08 -8.70 -25.37
N LEU A 69 1.12 -9.14 -25.71
CA LEU A 69 2.07 -9.67 -24.75
C LEU A 69 2.66 -8.54 -23.90
N THR A 70 2.52 -8.64 -22.58
CA THR A 70 3.21 -7.76 -21.64
C THR A 70 4.31 -8.55 -20.94
N VAL A 71 5.47 -7.92 -20.72
CA VAL A 71 6.62 -8.56 -20.08
C VAL A 71 7.07 -7.74 -18.87
N GLN A 72 7.23 -8.41 -17.74
CA GLN A 72 7.87 -7.82 -16.57
C GLN A 72 9.22 -8.48 -16.35
N VAL A 73 10.27 -7.66 -16.26
CA VAL A 73 11.60 -8.09 -15.86
C VAL A 73 11.82 -7.85 -14.37
N THR A 74 12.70 -8.61 -13.77
CA THR A 74 13.07 -8.47 -12.36
C THR A 74 14.54 -8.11 -12.19
N THR A 75 15.36 -8.40 -13.18
CA THR A 75 16.79 -8.10 -13.19
C THR A 75 17.22 -7.42 -14.50
N ARG A 76 18.35 -6.74 -14.49
CA ARG A 76 18.89 -6.04 -15.66
C ARG A 76 19.26 -7.00 -16.80
N GLU A 77 19.77 -8.16 -16.48
CA GLU A 77 20.23 -9.18 -17.44
C GLU A 77 19.10 -9.70 -18.33
N GLN A 78 17.85 -9.59 -17.87
CA GLN A 78 16.68 -9.98 -18.66
C GLN A 78 16.35 -8.98 -19.78
N LEU A 79 16.91 -7.78 -19.76
CA LEU A 79 16.77 -6.78 -20.82
C LEU A 79 17.67 -7.13 -22.02
N THR A 80 17.45 -8.31 -22.58
CA THR A 80 18.21 -8.81 -23.73
C THR A 80 17.85 -8.10 -25.03
N PRO A 81 18.74 -8.06 -26.04
CA PRO A 81 18.42 -7.51 -27.34
C PRO A 81 17.17 -8.15 -27.98
N ASN A 82 16.97 -9.45 -27.79
CA ASN A 82 15.79 -10.15 -28.30
C ASN A 82 14.48 -9.63 -27.66
N LEU A 83 14.46 -9.44 -26.33
CA LEU A 83 13.31 -8.85 -25.65
C LEU A 83 13.07 -7.42 -26.12
N LEU A 84 14.14 -6.64 -26.21
CA LEU A 84 14.03 -5.25 -26.62
C LEU A 84 13.55 -5.09 -28.07
N ASN A 85 13.83 -6.03 -28.95
CA ASN A 85 13.39 -6.03 -30.34
C ASN A 85 12.04 -6.72 -30.55
N SER A 86 11.45 -7.33 -29.51
CA SER A 86 10.15 -7.98 -29.59
C SER A 86 8.99 -6.97 -29.63
N GLU A 87 7.88 -7.36 -30.23
CA GLU A 87 6.62 -6.58 -30.27
C GLU A 87 5.82 -6.77 -28.96
N THR A 88 6.39 -6.37 -27.83
CA THR A 88 5.66 -6.38 -26.56
C THR A 88 4.73 -5.19 -26.48
N ALA A 89 3.50 -5.40 -25.96
CA ALA A 89 2.54 -4.32 -25.73
C ALA A 89 2.99 -3.37 -24.62
N MET A 90 3.66 -3.91 -23.58
CA MET A 90 4.22 -3.13 -22.47
C MET A 90 5.39 -3.88 -21.83
N LEU A 91 6.47 -3.16 -21.54
CA LEU A 91 7.64 -3.63 -20.80
C LEU A 91 7.63 -3.01 -19.39
N TYR A 92 7.55 -3.84 -18.38
CA TYR A 92 7.55 -3.44 -16.98
C TYR A 92 8.94 -3.65 -16.37
N VAL A 93 9.59 -2.58 -15.92
CA VAL A 93 10.95 -2.61 -15.37
C VAL A 93 10.98 -2.01 -13.97
N PRO A 94 11.62 -2.66 -12.98
CA PRO A 94 11.74 -2.15 -11.64
C PRO A 94 12.40 -0.77 -11.56
N LEU A 95 11.91 0.08 -10.62
CA LEU A 95 12.40 1.43 -10.38
C LEU A 95 13.93 1.49 -10.22
N HIS A 96 14.48 0.58 -9.40
CA HIS A 96 15.92 0.58 -9.10
C HIS A 96 16.78 0.29 -10.33
N ILE A 97 16.30 -0.49 -11.30
CA ILE A 97 17.02 -0.77 -12.55
C ILE A 97 17.03 0.46 -13.45
N LEU A 98 15.86 1.11 -13.60
CA LEU A 98 15.74 2.31 -14.43
C LEU A 98 16.51 3.50 -13.85
N ALA A 99 16.43 3.71 -12.53
CA ALA A 99 17.11 4.81 -11.87
C ALA A 99 18.64 4.63 -11.83
N ALA A 100 19.14 3.39 -11.86
CA ALA A 100 20.58 3.10 -11.87
C ALA A 100 21.25 3.39 -13.22
N ASP A 101 20.48 3.40 -14.33
CA ASP A 101 21.02 3.61 -15.68
C ASP A 101 20.11 4.54 -16.50
N PRO A 102 20.27 5.87 -16.31
CA PRO A 102 19.46 6.87 -17.01
C PRO A 102 19.60 6.82 -18.53
N GLU A 103 20.78 6.47 -19.05
CA GLU A 103 21.04 6.38 -20.49
C GLU A 103 20.25 5.23 -21.12
N MET A 104 20.36 4.04 -20.55
CA MET A 104 19.54 2.88 -20.95
C MET A 104 18.03 3.23 -20.85
N THR A 105 17.62 3.86 -19.76
CA THR A 105 16.21 4.27 -19.56
C THR A 105 15.74 5.19 -20.67
N GLY A 106 16.55 6.16 -21.08
CA GLY A 106 16.25 7.04 -22.22
C GLY A 106 16.06 6.28 -23.54
N LEU A 107 16.86 5.23 -23.78
CA LEU A 107 16.68 4.36 -24.95
C LEU A 107 15.37 3.55 -24.87
N LEU A 108 15.00 3.05 -23.69
CA LEU A 108 13.74 2.35 -23.46
C LEU A 108 12.51 3.25 -23.64
N VAL A 109 12.59 4.49 -23.18
CA VAL A 109 11.51 5.49 -23.33
C VAL A 109 11.22 5.78 -24.81
N LYS A 110 12.24 5.87 -25.65
CA LYS A 110 12.07 6.10 -27.09
C LYS A 110 11.25 5.00 -27.79
N ARG A 111 11.19 3.80 -27.21
CA ARG A 111 10.35 2.69 -27.73
C ARG A 111 8.86 2.84 -27.38
N GLY A 112 8.49 3.77 -26.47
CA GLY A 112 7.11 4.14 -26.18
C GLY A 112 6.28 3.14 -25.36
N ARG A 113 6.86 2.00 -24.93
CA ARG A 113 6.13 0.89 -24.29
C ARG A 113 6.73 0.54 -22.92
N LEU A 114 7.16 1.54 -22.17
CA LEU A 114 7.81 1.37 -20.87
C LEU A 114 6.88 1.76 -19.73
N ALA A 115 6.84 0.93 -18.69
CA ALA A 115 6.27 1.25 -17.40
C ALA A 115 7.28 0.93 -16.28
N VAL A 116 7.45 1.85 -15.33
CA VAL A 116 8.23 1.58 -14.12
C VAL A 116 7.41 0.75 -13.14
N VAL A 117 8.02 -0.28 -12.53
CA VAL A 117 7.42 -1.04 -11.44
C VAL A 117 7.90 -0.47 -10.11
N LEU A 118 6.97 0.03 -9.30
CA LEU A 118 7.30 0.53 -7.97
C LEU A 118 7.44 -0.61 -6.96
N PRO A 119 8.31 -0.46 -5.95
CA PRO A 119 8.48 -1.47 -4.91
C PRO A 119 7.17 -1.68 -4.13
N ARG A 120 6.91 -2.93 -3.72
CA ARG A 120 5.72 -3.25 -2.91
C ARG A 120 5.86 -2.82 -1.46
N ILE A 121 7.07 -2.80 -0.94
CA ILE A 121 7.39 -2.41 0.43
C ILE A 121 8.36 -1.25 0.36
N VAL A 122 8.03 -0.17 1.06
CA VAL A 122 8.86 1.03 1.21
C VAL A 122 8.71 1.51 2.64
N HIS A 123 9.83 1.66 3.33
CA HIS A 123 9.85 2.24 4.67
C HIS A 123 9.93 3.76 4.60
N ASP A 124 9.46 4.43 5.66
CA ASP A 124 9.41 5.91 5.68
C ASP A 124 10.76 6.56 5.38
N GLY A 125 11.86 5.96 5.86
CA GLY A 125 13.22 6.44 5.58
C GLY A 125 13.64 6.33 4.11
N GLU A 126 12.98 5.51 3.30
CA GLU A 126 13.29 5.29 1.87
C GLU A 126 12.47 6.22 0.95
N MET A 127 11.39 6.83 1.48
CA MET A 127 10.52 7.71 0.71
C MET A 127 11.23 8.88 0.04
N PRO A 128 12.20 9.57 0.66
CA PRO A 128 12.93 10.65 0.00
C PRO A 128 13.70 10.16 -1.23
N LYS A 129 14.35 8.98 -1.14
CA LYS A 129 15.05 8.38 -2.27
C LYS A 129 14.08 7.98 -3.38
N LEU A 130 12.97 7.35 -3.05
CA LEU A 130 11.94 6.96 -4.02
C LEU A 130 11.40 8.19 -4.78
N LYS A 131 11.08 9.28 -4.10
CA LYS A 131 10.62 10.53 -4.74
C LYS A 131 11.68 11.11 -5.67
N LYS A 132 12.95 11.07 -5.28
CA LYS A 132 14.06 11.52 -6.12
C LYS A 132 14.20 10.65 -7.38
N ASP A 133 14.12 9.32 -7.23
CA ASP A 133 14.20 8.38 -8.35
C ASP A 133 13.01 8.57 -9.31
N LEU A 134 11.80 8.77 -8.80
CA LEU A 134 10.62 9.08 -9.61
C LEU A 134 10.77 10.38 -10.40
N ALA A 135 11.28 11.44 -9.77
CA ALA A 135 11.53 12.72 -10.44
C ALA A 135 12.59 12.58 -11.56
N LEU A 136 13.64 11.78 -11.32
CA LEU A 136 14.64 11.45 -12.35
C LEU A 136 13.97 10.72 -13.52
N LEU A 137 13.17 9.68 -13.27
CA LEU A 137 12.50 8.94 -14.35
C LEU A 137 11.53 9.81 -15.14
N GLN A 138 10.81 10.69 -14.46
CA GLN A 138 9.94 11.65 -15.11
C GLN A 138 10.71 12.60 -16.03
N SER A 139 11.87 13.10 -15.60
CA SER A 139 12.71 13.99 -16.41
C SER A 139 13.28 13.29 -17.65
N ILE A 140 13.48 11.98 -17.60
CA ILE A 140 13.90 11.14 -18.76
C ILE A 140 12.71 10.86 -19.69
N GLY A 141 11.47 11.02 -19.22
CA GLY A 141 10.26 10.83 -20.02
C GLY A 141 9.50 9.54 -19.75
N VAL A 142 9.77 8.83 -18.64
CA VAL A 142 8.94 7.68 -18.20
C VAL A 142 7.57 8.18 -17.80
N LYS A 143 6.51 7.67 -18.43
CA LYS A 143 5.13 8.15 -18.24
C LYS A 143 4.24 7.21 -17.47
N ASN A 144 4.54 5.91 -17.45
CA ASN A 144 3.66 4.90 -16.87
C ASN A 144 4.29 4.25 -15.64
N ALA A 145 3.49 3.99 -14.61
CA ALA A 145 3.90 3.31 -13.39
C ALA A 145 2.94 2.19 -13.02
N LEU A 146 3.47 0.99 -12.76
CA LEU A 146 2.75 -0.10 -12.12
C LEU A 146 2.91 0.04 -10.60
N VAL A 147 1.80 0.30 -9.92
CA VAL A 147 1.77 0.60 -8.48
C VAL A 147 1.06 -0.52 -7.73
N GLY A 148 1.83 -1.36 -7.04
CA GLY A 148 1.32 -2.46 -6.23
C GLY A 148 1.09 -2.12 -4.74
N ASN A 149 1.37 -0.87 -4.31
CA ASN A 149 1.20 -0.39 -2.94
C ASN A 149 0.39 0.91 -2.94
N LEU A 150 -0.76 0.92 -2.26
CA LEU A 150 -1.65 2.08 -2.21
C LEU A 150 -0.96 3.34 -1.67
N GLY A 151 0.00 3.21 -0.75
CA GLY A 151 0.79 4.32 -0.20
C GLY A 151 1.66 5.03 -1.24
N LEU A 152 1.92 4.39 -2.39
CA LEU A 152 2.75 4.95 -3.47
C LEU A 152 1.92 5.60 -4.60
N LEU A 153 0.60 5.58 -4.51
CA LEU A 153 -0.27 6.24 -5.50
C LEU A 153 -0.06 7.75 -5.54
N ALA A 154 0.00 8.40 -4.37
CA ALA A 154 0.23 9.83 -4.29
C ALA A 154 1.62 10.21 -4.84
N PRO A 155 2.74 9.65 -4.39
CA PRO A 155 4.06 9.93 -4.96
C PRO A 155 4.16 9.71 -6.46
N ALA A 156 3.54 8.65 -7.02
CA ALA A 156 3.55 8.40 -8.45
C ALA A 156 2.76 9.46 -9.24
N ARG A 157 1.61 9.91 -8.71
CA ARG A 157 0.82 11.00 -9.31
C ARG A 157 1.52 12.34 -9.21
N GLU A 158 2.14 12.65 -8.07
CA GLU A 158 2.94 13.86 -7.87
C GLU A 158 4.09 13.93 -8.88
N ALA A 159 4.69 12.79 -9.23
CA ALA A 159 5.68 12.68 -10.29
C ALA A 159 5.08 12.70 -11.71
N GLY A 160 3.79 12.96 -11.88
CA GLY A 160 3.14 13.07 -13.19
C GLY A 160 2.99 11.74 -13.94
N MET A 161 3.08 10.59 -13.25
CA MET A 161 2.98 9.28 -13.90
C MET A 161 1.53 8.80 -14.03
N ARG A 162 1.23 8.20 -15.17
CA ARG A 162 -0.02 7.44 -15.38
C ARG A 162 0.09 6.11 -14.65
N ILE A 163 -0.87 5.83 -13.78
CA ILE A 163 -0.93 4.58 -13.02
C ILE A 163 -1.65 3.52 -13.84
N LEU A 164 -1.04 2.32 -13.89
CA LEU A 164 -1.54 1.11 -14.53
C LEU A 164 -2.01 0.10 -13.48
#